data_9240b732a3092dc54046f0e86c072d1a
#
_entry.id   9240b732a3092dc54046f0e86c072d1a
#
_cell.length_a   1.000
_cell.length_b   1.000
_cell.length_c   1.000
_cell.angle_alpha   90.00
_cell.angle_beta   90.00
_cell.angle_gamma   90.00
#
_symmetry.space_group_name_H-M   'P 1'
#
loop_
_entity.id
_entity.type
_entity.pdbx_description
1 polymer ?
#
loop_
_entity_poly.entity_id
_entity_poly.type
_entity_poly.pdbx_seq_one_letter_code
_entity_poly.pdbx_strand_id
1 'polypeptide(L)' 'MARSKPPLGGSTFEILIEDADGRQLCLEWADEAANARIRLASLAAAYPGMPLILRDRKTRTILERAEGN' A
#
# COMPACT_ATOMS: atom_id res chain seq x y z
N MET A 1 11.53 13.51 16.19
CA MET A 1 11.39 13.19 15.84
C MET A 1 10.92 12.79 15.09
N ALA A 2 10.85 12.80 14.78
CA ALA A 2 10.42 12.53 14.04
C ALA A 2 10.09 11.55 13.74
N ARG A 3 9.95 11.17 13.60
CA ARG A 3 9.65 10.30 13.29
C ARG A 3 9.08 10.07 12.35
N SER A 4 9.33 9.51 11.82
CA SER A 4 8.86 9.19 10.75
C SER A 4 7.66 8.57 10.86
N LYS A 5 6.78 8.98 11.42
CA LYS A 5 5.65 8.34 11.43
C LYS A 5 4.85 8.68 10.29
N PRO A 6 3.92 7.88 9.91
CA PRO A 6 3.02 8.22 8.84
C PRO A 6 2.29 9.47 9.17
N PRO A 7 1.77 10.13 8.21
CA PRO A 7 1.00 11.31 8.43
C PRO A 7 -0.05 11.03 9.43
N LEU A 8 -0.14 11.91 10.41
CA LEU A 8 -0.99 11.65 11.41
C LEU A 8 -2.33 11.61 11.06
N GLY A 9 -3.03 10.77 11.57
CA GLY A 9 -4.44 10.71 11.44
C GLY A 9 -4.95 10.72 10.07
N GLY A 10 -4.14 11.12 9.17
CA GLY A 10 -4.62 11.25 7.85
C GLY A 10 -4.55 10.00 7.06
N SER A 11 -3.62 9.16 7.31
CA SER A 11 -3.43 8.02 6.44
C SER A 11 -4.32 6.89 6.85
N THR A 12 -5.28 6.59 6.02
CA THR A 12 -6.23 5.53 6.26
C THR A 12 -5.84 4.25 5.55
N PHE A 13 -5.19 4.39 4.42
CA PHE A 13 -4.87 3.24 3.57
C PHE A 13 -3.37 3.08 3.42
N GLU A 14 -2.93 1.86 3.27
CA GLU A 14 -1.52 1.58 3.04
C GLU A 14 -1.39 0.64 1.85
N ILE A 15 -0.32 0.79 1.11
CA ILE A 15 -0.02 -0.07 -0.02
C ILE A 15 1.22 -0.85 0.34
N LEU A 16 1.09 -2.16 0.29
CA LEU A 16 2.15 -3.07 0.69
C LEU A 16 2.60 -3.89 -0.50
N ILE A 17 3.86 -4.26 -0.48
CA ILE A 17 4.38 -5.20 -1.46
C ILE A 17 4.79 -6.45 -0.70
N GLU A 18 4.56 -7.60 -1.29
CA GLU A 18 4.90 -8.87 -0.65
C GLU A 18 6.09 -9.47 -1.37
N ASP A 19 7.09 -9.86 -0.64
CA ASP A 19 8.29 -10.43 -1.25
C ASP A 19 8.15 -11.96 -1.35
N ALA A 20 9.16 -12.60 -1.87
CA ALA A 20 9.14 -14.04 -2.09
C ALA A 20 8.99 -14.83 -0.81
N ASP A 21 9.40 -14.27 0.31
CA ASP A 21 9.27 -14.95 1.59
C ASP A 21 7.94 -14.70 2.25
N GLY A 22 7.06 -13.94 1.61
CA GLY A 22 5.76 -13.62 2.18
C GLY A 22 5.78 -12.43 3.10
N ARG A 23 6.89 -11.72 3.18
CA ARG A 23 6.95 -10.54 4.02
C ARG A 23 6.31 -9.37 3.32
N GLN A 24 5.65 -8.54 4.08
CA GLN A 24 4.97 -7.38 3.56
C GLN A 24 5.70 -6.13 3.96
N LEU A 25 5.94 -5.26 2.99
CA LEU A 25 6.63 -4.02 3.19
C LEU A 25 5.73 -2.89 2.73
N CYS A 26 5.53 -1.92 3.58
CA CYS A 26 4.67 -0.79 3.23
C CYS A 26 5.42 0.16 2.33
N LEU A 27 4.86 0.43 1.17
CA LEU A 27 5.47 1.33 0.21
C LEU A 27 4.95 2.75 0.32
N GLU A 28 3.65 2.89 0.52
CA GLU A 28 3.02 4.20 0.56
C GLU A 28 1.79 4.19 1.42
N TRP A 29 1.39 5.37 1.84
CA TRP A 29 0.13 5.58 2.53
C TRP A 29 -0.72 6.53 1.73
N ALA A 30 -2.03 6.47 1.89
CA ALA A 30 -2.94 7.38 1.24
C ALA A 30 -4.12 7.68 2.17
N ASP A 31 -4.68 8.86 2.04
CA ASP A 31 -5.79 9.26 2.87
C ASP A 31 -7.14 8.87 2.30
N GLU A 32 -7.23 8.76 1.00
CA GLU A 32 -8.49 8.49 0.32
C GLU A 32 -8.38 7.28 -0.57
N ALA A 33 -9.47 6.54 -0.67
CA ALA A 33 -9.46 5.31 -1.45
C ALA A 33 -9.16 5.55 -2.91
N ALA A 34 -9.67 6.63 -3.48
CA ALA A 34 -9.42 6.93 -4.89
C ALA A 34 -7.93 7.16 -5.14
N ASN A 35 -7.29 7.93 -4.28
CA ASN A 35 -5.86 8.17 -4.41
C ASN A 35 -5.07 6.89 -4.18
N ALA A 36 -5.50 6.08 -3.24
CA ALA A 36 -4.84 4.83 -2.96
C ALA A 36 -4.86 3.91 -4.17
N ARG A 37 -5.98 3.87 -4.88
CA ARG A 37 -6.07 3.03 -6.07
C ARG A 37 -5.20 3.52 -7.20
N ILE A 38 -5.11 4.84 -7.35
CA ILE A 38 -4.23 5.43 -8.36
C ILE A 38 -2.78 5.07 -8.05
N ARG A 39 -2.40 5.18 -6.78
CA ARG A 39 -1.04 4.85 -6.39
C ARG A 39 -0.76 3.37 -6.52
N LEU A 40 -1.75 2.54 -6.23
CA LEU A 40 -1.60 1.09 -6.39
C LEU A 40 -1.30 0.75 -7.85
N ALA A 41 -2.04 1.35 -8.78
CA ALA A 41 -1.80 1.09 -10.19
C ALA A 41 -0.42 1.57 -10.62
N SER A 42 0.00 2.72 -10.12
CA SER A 42 1.30 3.25 -10.44
C SER A 42 2.41 2.35 -9.93
N LEU A 43 2.25 1.86 -8.71
CA LEU A 43 3.24 0.97 -8.11
C LEU A 43 3.25 -0.40 -8.78
N ALA A 44 2.10 -0.86 -9.23
CA ALA A 44 2.05 -2.13 -9.96
C ALA A 44 2.88 -2.05 -11.24
N ALA A 45 2.86 -0.91 -11.89
CA ALA A 45 3.68 -0.71 -13.07
C ALA A 45 5.17 -0.65 -12.74
N ALA A 46 5.49 -0.13 -11.56
CA ALA A 46 6.88 0.02 -11.15
C ALA A 46 7.49 -1.28 -10.64
N TYR A 47 6.66 -2.21 -10.18
CA TYR A 47 7.15 -3.47 -9.60
C TYR A 47 6.50 -4.65 -10.32
N PRO A 48 6.88 -4.89 -11.57
CA PRO A 48 6.25 -5.95 -12.35
C PRO A 48 6.49 -7.31 -11.72
N GLY A 49 5.46 -8.10 -11.71
CA GLY A 49 5.56 -9.46 -11.17
C GLY A 49 5.47 -9.56 -9.66
N MET A 50 5.32 -8.44 -8.97
CA MET A 50 5.28 -8.45 -7.52
C MET A 50 3.85 -8.26 -7.03
N PRO A 51 3.41 -9.02 -6.03
CA PRO A 51 2.07 -8.83 -5.47
C PRO A 51 2.01 -7.54 -4.67
N LEU A 52 0.98 -6.76 -4.90
CA LEU A 52 0.75 -5.53 -4.17
C LEU A 52 -0.61 -5.61 -3.49
N ILE A 53 -0.72 -5.01 -2.33
CA ILE A 53 -1.93 -5.08 -1.52
C ILE A 53 -2.31 -3.68 -1.08
N LEU A 54 -3.57 -3.33 -1.27
CA LEU A 54 -4.14 -2.11 -0.71
C LEU A 54 -4.95 -2.50 0.50
N ARG A 55 -4.61 -1.97 1.65
CA ARG A 55 -5.21 -2.37 2.91
C ARG A 55 -5.65 -1.16 3.71
N ASP A 56 -6.78 -1.29 4.40
CA ASP A 56 -7.23 -0.30 5.36
C ASP A 56 -6.41 -0.48 6.62
N ARG A 57 -5.74 0.57 7.06
CA ARG A 57 -4.85 0.48 8.21
C ARG A 57 -5.57 0.26 9.51
N LYS A 58 -6.76 0.82 9.63
CA LYS A 58 -7.48 0.73 10.89
C LYS A 58 -8.06 -0.64 11.13
N THR A 59 -8.66 -1.20 10.10
CA THR A 59 -9.32 -2.49 10.25
C THR A 59 -8.47 -3.65 9.79
N ARG A 60 -7.37 -3.34 9.11
CA ARG A 60 -6.49 -4.35 8.53
C ARG A 60 -7.18 -5.15 7.44
N THR A 61 -8.20 -4.57 6.84
CA THR A 61 -8.95 -5.22 5.78
C THR A 61 -8.26 -4.99 4.45
N ILE A 62 -8.06 -6.05 3.70
CA ILE A 62 -7.50 -5.94 2.36
C ILE A 62 -8.61 -5.52 1.42
N LEU A 63 -8.44 -4.39 0.78
CA LEU A 63 -9.44 -3.85 -0.12
C LEU A 63 -9.22 -4.26 -1.55
N GLU A 64 -7.97 -4.42 -1.93
CA GLU A 64 -7.67 -4.73 -3.32
C GLU A 64 -6.29 -5.35 -3.41
N ARG A 65 -6.11 -6.25 -4.36
CA ARG A 65 -4.81 -6.82 -4.64
C ARG A 65 -4.48 -6.58 -6.10
N ALA A 66 -3.21 -6.37 -6.38
CA ALA A 66 -2.76 -6.21 -7.75
C ALA A 66 -1.43 -6.92 -7.90
N GLU A 67 -1.18 -7.43 -9.08
CA GLU A 67 0.13 -7.97 -9.37
C GLU A 67 0.74 -7.11 -10.44
N GLY A 68 1.99 -6.76 -10.25
CA GLY A 68 2.66 -5.94 -11.21
C GLY A 68 2.78 -6.68 -12.54
N ASN A 69 2.63 -5.96 -13.59
CA ASN A 69 2.75 -6.57 -14.92
C ASN A 69 4.08 -6.26 -15.54
#